data_a99f1aa62fe5defbaca727c2f75aede6
#
_entry.id   a99f1aa62fe5defbaca727c2f75aede6
#
_cell.length_a   1.000
_cell.length_b   1.000
_cell.length_c   1.000
_cell.angle_alpha   90.00
_cell.angle_beta   90.00
_cell.angle_gamma   90.00
#
_symmetry.space_group_name_H-M   'P 1'
#
loop_
_entity.id
_entity.type
_entity.pdbx_description
1 polymer ?
#
loop_
_entity_poly.entity_id
_entity_poly.type
_entity_poly.pdbx_seq_one_letter_code
_entity_poly.pdbx_strand_id
1 'polypeptide(L)'
;CDFRDTLENRFQRTMDIVIMDPPYTINGITLFLSRAILCLKHEENLSCYVSFYKMDYQFLYTIQKLWVENHILLLDMMIGFNQYEGGSILGSQSDFYHLLTTDKTTVPLIDNKAIIYTGKRNPTTRSYQCKKCKKIYKINEESKYNTIEELKKEGCEKCGEDRFCLYKRVRNL
;
A
#
# COMPACT_ATOMS: atom_id res chain seq x y z
N CYS A 1 15.33 9.47 -4.55
CA CYS A 1 15.30 8.64 -5.76
C CYS A 1 13.85 8.20 -6.01
N ASP A 2 13.38 8.36 -7.23
CA ASP A 2 12.08 7.78 -7.65
C ASP A 2 12.35 6.37 -8.21
N PHE A 3 11.73 5.35 -7.66
CA PHE A 3 11.93 3.97 -8.12
C PHE A 3 11.35 3.69 -9.51
N ARG A 4 10.57 4.60 -10.08
CA ARG A 4 10.13 4.52 -11.49
C ARG A 4 11.26 4.83 -12.44
N ASP A 5 12.25 5.60 -12.00
CA ASP A 5 13.46 5.88 -12.78
C ASP A 5 14.38 4.66 -12.84
N THR A 6 15.32 4.67 -13.76
CA THR A 6 16.32 3.62 -13.88
C THR A 6 17.19 3.57 -12.61
N LEU A 7 17.38 2.38 -12.06
CA LEU A 7 18.26 2.18 -10.91
C LEU A 7 19.71 2.52 -11.30
N GLU A 8 20.37 3.37 -10.50
CA GLU A 8 21.77 3.73 -10.69
C GLU A 8 22.67 2.49 -10.67
N ASN A 9 23.63 2.42 -11.58
CA ASN A 9 24.52 1.26 -11.74
C ASN A 9 25.27 0.88 -10.45
N ARG A 10 25.60 1.85 -9.59
CA ARG A 10 26.29 1.59 -8.32
C ARG A 10 25.50 0.75 -7.33
N PHE A 11 24.18 0.61 -7.50
CA PHE A 11 23.32 -0.21 -6.66
C PHE A 11 22.97 -1.56 -7.29
N GLN A 12 23.25 -1.73 -8.59
CA GLN A 12 22.91 -2.96 -9.29
C GLN A 12 23.88 -4.08 -8.91
N ARG A 13 23.35 -5.25 -8.59
CA ARG A 13 24.13 -6.47 -8.32
C ARG A 13 25.15 -6.35 -7.16
N THR A 14 24.81 -5.57 -6.14
CA THR A 14 25.77 -5.28 -5.04
C THR A 14 25.31 -5.76 -3.68
N MET A 15 24.01 -6.09 -3.53
CA MET A 15 23.43 -6.41 -2.23
C MET A 15 23.29 -7.92 -2.02
N ASP A 16 23.53 -8.38 -0.81
CA ASP A 16 23.31 -9.76 -0.38
C ASP A 16 21.88 -9.97 0.11
N ILE A 17 21.26 -8.92 0.66
CA ILE A 17 19.92 -8.94 1.24
C ILE A 17 19.21 -7.63 0.87
N VAL A 18 17.91 -7.71 0.60
CA VAL A 18 17.04 -6.54 0.44
C VAL A 18 15.84 -6.66 1.36
N ILE A 19 15.48 -5.55 2.01
CA ILE A 19 14.26 -5.41 2.80
C ILE A 19 13.45 -4.26 2.22
N MET A 20 12.14 -4.48 2.00
CA MET A 20 11.28 -3.47 1.40
C MET A 20 9.89 -3.43 2.03
N ASP A 21 9.31 -2.22 2.09
CA ASP A 21 7.91 -1.94 2.45
C ASP A 21 7.25 -1.14 1.32
N PRO A 22 6.79 -1.83 0.26
CA PRO A 22 6.25 -1.20 -0.95
C PRO A 22 4.87 -0.60 -0.70
N PRO A 23 4.42 0.32 -1.58
CA PRO A 23 3.01 0.69 -1.64
C PRO A 23 2.12 -0.55 -1.83
N TYR A 24 1.01 -0.66 -1.07
CA TYR A 24 0.15 -1.85 -1.05
C TYR A 24 -0.76 -1.92 -2.30
N THR A 25 -0.15 -1.90 -3.46
CA THR A 25 -0.77 -2.11 -4.77
C THR A 25 0.02 -3.15 -5.55
N ILE A 26 -0.61 -3.85 -6.48
CA ILE A 26 0.10 -4.82 -7.34
C ILE A 26 1.26 -4.13 -8.06
N ASN A 27 1.03 -2.96 -8.67
CA ASN A 27 2.08 -2.21 -9.39
C ASN A 27 3.19 -1.73 -8.45
N GLY A 28 2.84 -1.29 -7.23
CA GLY A 28 3.80 -0.87 -6.21
C GLY A 28 4.71 -2.02 -5.78
N ILE A 29 4.12 -3.17 -5.46
CA ILE A 29 4.87 -4.37 -5.08
C ILE A 29 5.74 -4.86 -6.24
N THR A 30 5.20 -4.89 -7.48
CA THR A 30 5.95 -5.31 -8.68
C THR A 30 7.15 -4.40 -8.92
N LEU A 31 6.97 -3.07 -8.83
CA LEU A 31 8.05 -2.10 -8.99
C LEU A 31 9.16 -2.30 -7.95
N PHE A 32 8.78 -2.38 -6.67
CA PHE A 32 9.75 -2.55 -5.59
C PHE A 32 10.49 -3.88 -5.70
N LEU A 33 9.78 -4.96 -6.03
CA LEU A 33 10.38 -6.28 -6.26
C LEU A 33 11.36 -6.24 -7.44
N SER A 34 10.99 -5.61 -8.55
CA SER A 34 11.89 -5.40 -9.69
C SER A 34 13.19 -4.71 -9.27
N ARG A 35 13.10 -3.65 -8.47
CA ARG A 35 14.29 -2.93 -7.96
C ARG A 35 15.09 -3.78 -6.98
N ALA A 36 14.41 -4.53 -6.10
CA ALA A 36 15.06 -5.45 -5.17
C ALA A 36 15.90 -6.50 -5.90
N ILE A 37 15.31 -7.18 -6.89
CA ILE A 37 16.03 -8.20 -7.69
C ILE A 37 17.20 -7.58 -8.48
N LEU A 38 17.06 -6.35 -8.99
CA LEU A 38 18.18 -5.64 -9.64
C LEU A 38 19.30 -5.29 -8.67
N CYS A 39 19.00 -5.00 -7.41
CA CYS A 39 20.01 -4.70 -6.37
C CYS A 39 20.75 -5.95 -5.91
N LEU A 40 20.05 -7.08 -5.78
CA LEU A 40 20.65 -8.34 -5.34
C LEU A 40 21.74 -8.79 -6.31
N LYS A 41 22.81 -9.40 -5.79
CA LYS A 41 23.83 -10.09 -6.57
C LYS A 41 23.20 -11.11 -7.51
N HIS A 42 23.91 -11.52 -8.54
CA HIS A 42 23.42 -12.51 -9.49
C HIS A 42 23.75 -13.93 -8.99
N GLU A 43 23.15 -14.29 -7.87
CA GLU A 43 23.37 -15.55 -7.16
C GLU A 43 22.01 -16.14 -6.76
N GLU A 44 21.95 -17.43 -6.53
CA GLU A 44 20.79 -18.09 -5.95
C GLU A 44 20.79 -17.99 -4.41
N ASN A 45 19.64 -18.26 -3.81
CA ASN A 45 19.45 -18.28 -2.35
C ASN A 45 19.69 -16.94 -1.64
N LEU A 46 19.60 -15.82 -2.36
CA LEU A 46 19.65 -14.50 -1.75
C LEU A 46 18.27 -14.12 -1.19
N SER A 47 18.31 -13.51 0.00
CA SER A 47 17.10 -13.15 0.73
C SER A 47 16.54 -11.80 0.29
N CYS A 48 15.22 -11.79 0.03
CA CYS A 48 14.44 -10.59 -0.14
C CYS A 48 13.27 -10.60 0.85
N TYR A 49 13.20 -9.61 1.72
CA TYR A 49 12.12 -9.47 2.67
C TYR A 49 11.15 -8.40 2.20
N VAL A 50 9.85 -8.70 2.23
CA VAL A 50 8.83 -7.75 1.85
C VAL A 50 7.73 -7.68 2.90
N SER A 51 7.36 -6.45 3.23
CA SER A 51 6.27 -6.15 4.15
C SER A 51 5.10 -5.57 3.39
N PHE A 52 3.91 -6.14 3.51
CA PHE A 52 2.67 -5.52 3.03
C PHE A 52 1.45 -6.09 3.74
N TYR A 53 0.38 -5.29 3.73
CA TYR A 53 -0.93 -5.73 4.21
C TYR A 53 -1.70 -6.42 3.07
N LYS A 54 -2.15 -7.65 3.29
CA LYS A 54 -3.02 -8.32 2.32
C LYS A 54 -4.39 -7.65 2.28
N MET A 55 -4.79 -7.17 1.11
CA MET A 55 -6.10 -6.53 0.91
C MET A 55 -7.23 -7.55 0.95
N ASP A 56 -7.07 -8.62 0.17
CA ASP A 56 -7.98 -9.76 0.06
C ASP A 56 -7.26 -10.98 -0.54
N TYR A 57 -7.97 -12.08 -0.73
CA TYR A 57 -7.38 -13.30 -1.28
C TYR A 57 -6.98 -13.17 -2.75
N GLN A 58 -7.72 -12.38 -3.54
CA GLN A 58 -7.38 -12.16 -4.95
C GLN A 58 -6.09 -11.35 -5.09
N PHE A 59 -5.89 -10.36 -4.23
CA PHE A 59 -4.66 -9.60 -4.15
C PHE A 59 -3.47 -10.50 -3.79
N LEU A 60 -3.60 -11.32 -2.73
CA LEU A 60 -2.54 -12.23 -2.31
C LEU A 60 -2.23 -13.26 -3.40
N TYR A 61 -3.25 -13.83 -4.05
CA TYR A 61 -3.07 -14.76 -5.16
C TYR A 61 -2.27 -14.13 -6.30
N THR A 62 -2.59 -12.87 -6.67
CA THR A 62 -1.89 -12.15 -7.73
C THR A 62 -0.40 -11.93 -7.38
N ILE A 63 -0.11 -11.62 -6.11
CA ILE A 63 1.27 -11.45 -5.64
C ILE A 63 2.03 -12.79 -5.65
N GLN A 64 1.40 -13.86 -5.18
CA GLN A 64 2.02 -15.21 -5.24
C GLN A 64 2.31 -15.64 -6.68
N LYS A 65 1.37 -15.36 -7.60
CA LYS A 65 1.57 -15.60 -9.02
C LYS A 65 2.76 -14.82 -9.58
N LEU A 66 2.89 -13.54 -9.22
CA LEU A 66 4.04 -12.69 -9.57
C LEU A 66 5.36 -13.32 -9.13
N TRP A 67 5.44 -13.86 -7.90
CA TRP A 67 6.64 -14.53 -7.41
C TRP A 67 6.97 -15.78 -8.21
N VAL A 68 5.98 -16.66 -8.43
CA VAL A 68 6.17 -17.91 -9.19
C VAL A 68 6.59 -17.63 -10.64
N GLU A 69 5.94 -16.69 -11.32
CA GLU A 69 6.26 -16.31 -12.70
C GLU A 69 7.67 -15.73 -12.85
N ASN A 70 8.23 -15.16 -11.79
CA ASN A 70 9.59 -14.65 -11.77
C ASN A 70 10.59 -15.58 -11.06
N HIS A 71 10.21 -16.84 -10.84
CA HIS A 71 11.03 -17.88 -10.22
C HIS A 71 11.60 -17.46 -8.84
N ILE A 72 10.75 -16.85 -8.03
CA ILE A 72 11.06 -16.42 -6.66
C ILE A 72 10.31 -17.34 -5.70
N LEU A 73 11.01 -17.90 -4.73
CA LEU A 73 10.43 -18.80 -3.73
C LEU A 73 9.93 -18.00 -2.54
N LEU A 74 8.73 -18.30 -2.07
CA LEU A 74 8.28 -17.92 -0.73
C LEU A 74 8.82 -18.96 0.27
N LEU A 75 9.76 -18.54 1.13
CA LEU A 75 10.33 -19.42 2.14
C LEU A 75 9.52 -19.40 3.43
N ASP A 76 9.12 -18.20 3.87
CA ASP A 76 8.40 -18.03 5.13
C ASP A 76 7.45 -16.82 5.09
N MET A 77 6.40 -16.87 5.92
CA MET A 77 5.41 -15.81 6.06
C MET A 77 5.03 -15.63 7.53
N MET A 78 5.28 -14.44 8.06
CA MET A 78 4.91 -14.06 9.41
C MET A 78 3.70 -13.12 9.38
N ILE A 79 2.51 -13.68 9.69
CA ILE A 79 1.24 -12.93 9.65
C ILE A 79 1.19 -11.93 10.80
N GLY A 80 0.85 -10.67 10.49
CA GLY A 80 0.70 -9.60 11.49
C GLY A 80 2.00 -9.22 12.20
N PHE A 81 3.16 -9.54 11.63
CA PHE A 81 4.47 -9.33 12.24
C PHE A 81 4.76 -7.86 12.53
N ASN A 82 4.48 -6.98 11.58
CA ASN A 82 4.73 -5.56 11.76
C ASN A 82 3.54 -4.88 12.42
N GLN A 83 3.85 -4.03 13.40
CA GLN A 83 2.86 -3.17 14.06
C GLN A 83 3.30 -1.72 13.91
N TYR A 84 2.40 -0.88 13.40
CA TYR A 84 2.68 0.53 13.14
C TYR A 84 1.91 1.42 14.11
N GLU A 85 2.61 2.24 14.87
CA GLU A 85 1.99 3.27 15.70
C GLU A 85 1.44 4.39 14.82
N GLY A 86 0.19 4.79 15.06
CA GLY A 86 -0.46 5.85 14.28
C GLY A 86 -0.97 5.46 12.90
N GLY A 87 -0.87 4.21 12.50
CA GLY A 87 -1.34 3.67 11.22
C GLY A 87 -2.87 3.59 11.08
N SER A 88 -3.58 4.72 11.19
CA SER A 88 -5.06 4.77 11.23
C SER A 88 -5.76 4.49 9.89
N ILE A 89 -5.03 4.37 8.79
CA ILE A 89 -5.64 4.37 7.45
C ILE A 89 -5.76 2.98 6.82
N LEU A 90 -4.77 2.12 6.96
CA LEU A 90 -4.75 0.77 6.35
C LEU A 90 -4.64 -0.38 7.35
N GLY A 91 -4.80 -0.08 8.63
CA GLY A 91 -4.54 -1.03 9.70
C GLY A 91 -3.19 -0.77 10.35
N SER A 92 -3.05 -1.21 11.58
CA SER A 92 -1.82 -1.08 12.37
C SER A 92 -0.87 -2.25 12.19
N GLN A 93 -1.17 -3.18 11.28
CA GLN A 93 -0.41 -4.42 11.09
C GLN A 93 -0.18 -4.72 9.61
N SER A 94 0.98 -5.33 9.31
CA SER A 94 1.23 -5.97 8.02
C SER A 94 1.92 -7.33 8.20
N ASP A 95 1.81 -8.15 7.16
CA ASP A 95 2.48 -9.43 7.10
C ASP A 95 3.91 -9.22 6.57
N PHE A 96 4.83 -10.08 6.98
CA PHE A 96 6.22 -10.04 6.58
C PHE A 96 6.57 -11.35 5.86
N TYR A 97 7.07 -11.24 4.64
CA TYR A 97 7.35 -12.37 3.76
C TYR A 97 8.84 -12.47 3.53
N HIS A 98 9.38 -13.69 3.66
CA HIS A 98 10.76 -14.03 3.30
C HIS A 98 10.76 -14.73 1.94
N LEU A 99 11.37 -14.10 0.97
CA LEU A 99 11.53 -14.61 -0.38
C LEU A 99 12.97 -14.96 -0.65
N LEU A 100 13.20 -16.00 -1.47
CA LEU A 100 14.52 -16.40 -1.93
C LEU A 100 14.63 -16.32 -3.45
N THR A 101 15.78 -15.89 -3.95
CA THR A 101 16.14 -16.02 -5.35
C THR A 101 16.48 -17.47 -5.70
N THR A 102 16.28 -17.83 -6.96
CA THR A 102 16.72 -19.11 -7.57
C THR A 102 17.70 -18.83 -8.71
N ASP A 103 18.32 -19.86 -9.25
CA ASP A 103 19.13 -19.79 -10.48
C ASP A 103 18.38 -19.24 -11.70
N LYS A 104 17.03 -19.28 -11.66
CA LYS A 104 16.13 -18.82 -12.73
C LYS A 104 15.43 -17.49 -12.43
N THR A 105 15.72 -16.86 -11.28
CA THR A 105 15.04 -15.62 -10.91
C THR A 105 15.19 -14.56 -11.99
N THR A 106 14.05 -14.02 -12.41
CA THR A 106 13.97 -12.93 -13.39
C THR A 106 13.50 -11.65 -12.75
N VAL A 107 13.84 -10.52 -13.36
CA VAL A 107 13.36 -9.20 -12.91
C VAL A 107 11.92 -9.01 -13.41
N PRO A 108 10.95 -8.78 -12.51
CA PRO A 108 9.58 -8.51 -12.93
C PRO A 108 9.49 -7.33 -13.90
N LEU A 109 8.67 -7.51 -14.94
CA LEU A 109 8.37 -6.42 -15.88
C LEU A 109 7.49 -5.37 -15.18
N ILE A 110 7.83 -4.12 -15.38
CA ILE A 110 7.13 -2.97 -14.81
C ILE A 110 6.61 -2.05 -15.90
N ASP A 111 5.44 -1.47 -15.67
CA ASP A 111 4.98 -0.30 -16.39
C ASP A 111 5.37 0.96 -15.61
N ASN A 112 6.38 1.68 -16.11
CA ASN A 112 6.88 2.90 -15.47
C ASN A 112 5.84 4.03 -15.40
N LYS A 113 4.73 3.92 -16.15
CA LYS A 113 3.62 4.87 -16.14
C LYS A 113 2.50 4.44 -15.18
N ALA A 114 2.57 3.22 -14.66
CA ALA A 114 1.53 2.71 -13.78
C ALA A 114 1.46 3.51 -12.48
N ILE A 115 0.24 3.68 -11.99
CA ILE A 115 -0.01 4.28 -10.68
C ILE A 115 0.43 3.27 -9.62
N ILE A 116 1.47 3.61 -8.86
CA ILE A 116 2.05 2.75 -7.82
C ILE A 116 1.48 3.04 -6.42
N TYR A 117 0.94 4.23 -6.20
CA TYR A 117 0.34 4.60 -4.94
C TYR A 117 -1.18 4.54 -5.01
N THR A 118 -1.82 4.09 -3.96
CA THR A 118 -3.26 4.22 -3.73
C THR A 118 -3.70 5.66 -3.43
N GLY A 119 -2.86 6.65 -3.70
CA GLY A 119 -3.10 8.06 -3.43
C GLY A 119 -4.30 8.65 -4.16
N LYS A 120 -4.75 8.05 -5.27
CA LYS A 120 -6.14 8.07 -5.69
C LYS A 120 -6.80 6.79 -5.16
N ARG A 121 -7.06 6.75 -3.87
CA ARG A 121 -8.05 5.82 -3.34
C ARG A 121 -9.30 5.97 -4.19
N ASN A 122 -9.94 4.87 -4.57
CA ASN A 122 -11.35 4.91 -4.90
C ASN A 122 -12.00 5.80 -3.84
N PRO A 123 -12.50 6.98 -4.19
CA PRO A 123 -12.86 7.99 -3.22
C PRO A 123 -13.88 7.36 -2.29
N THR A 124 -13.43 7.03 -1.08
CA THR A 124 -14.33 6.51 -0.07
C THR A 124 -15.13 7.68 0.41
N THR A 125 -16.31 7.86 -0.12
CA THR A 125 -17.24 8.86 0.40
C THR A 125 -17.64 8.47 1.80
N ARG A 126 -17.24 9.24 2.77
CA ARG A 126 -17.67 9.11 4.17
C ARG A 126 -18.76 10.14 4.41
N SER A 127 -19.86 9.71 4.97
CA SER A 127 -20.90 10.62 5.44
C SER A 127 -20.85 10.71 6.94
N TYR A 128 -20.84 11.92 7.47
CA TYR A 128 -20.88 12.20 8.90
C TYR A 128 -22.18 12.92 9.26
N GLN A 129 -22.73 12.60 10.41
CA GLN A 129 -23.94 13.21 10.92
C GLN A 129 -23.63 14.09 12.11
N CYS A 130 -24.12 15.32 12.09
CA CYS A 130 -24.06 16.21 13.26
C CYS A 130 -24.79 15.58 14.44
N LYS A 131 -24.15 15.53 15.59
CA LYS A 131 -24.75 14.91 16.79
C LYS A 131 -25.97 15.66 17.30
N LYS A 132 -26.04 17.01 17.08
CA LYS A 132 -27.13 17.86 17.56
C LYS A 132 -28.32 17.89 16.59
N CYS A 133 -28.13 18.37 15.38
CA CYS A 133 -29.24 18.62 14.43
C CYS A 133 -29.44 17.52 13.38
N LYS A 134 -28.63 16.46 13.42
CA LYS A 134 -28.70 15.31 12.52
C LYS A 134 -28.42 15.61 11.03
N LYS A 135 -27.99 16.84 10.68
CA LYS A 135 -27.57 17.15 9.32
C LYS A 135 -26.41 16.26 8.89
N ILE A 136 -26.49 15.74 7.65
CA ILE A 136 -25.47 14.83 7.10
C ILE A 136 -24.56 15.61 6.18
N TYR A 137 -23.24 15.34 6.30
CA TYR A 137 -22.17 15.91 5.50
C TYR A 137 -21.45 14.79 4.78
N LYS A 138 -21.21 14.95 3.48
CA LYS A 138 -20.32 14.07 2.70
C LYS A 138 -18.90 14.62 2.79
N ILE A 139 -17.96 13.73 2.99
CA ILE A 139 -16.53 14.03 3.04
C ILE A 139 -15.83 13.22 1.94
N ASN A 140 -15.32 13.91 0.94
CA ASN A 140 -14.51 13.40 -0.16
C ASN A 140 -13.80 14.56 -0.86
N GLU A 141 -12.93 14.27 -1.83
CA GLU A 141 -12.16 15.29 -2.58
C GLU A 141 -13.03 16.24 -3.44
N GLU A 142 -14.28 15.85 -3.73
CA GLU A 142 -15.24 16.63 -4.54
C GLU A 142 -16.26 17.38 -3.67
N SER A 143 -16.26 17.16 -2.36
CA SER A 143 -17.18 17.82 -1.45
C SER A 143 -16.57 19.09 -0.85
N LYS A 144 -17.43 19.90 -0.23
CA LYS A 144 -16.98 21.13 0.46
C LYS A 144 -15.89 20.87 1.51
N TYR A 145 -15.90 19.67 2.12
CA TYR A 145 -14.93 19.26 3.13
C TYR A 145 -14.21 18.00 2.67
N ASN A 146 -12.88 18.04 2.64
CA ASN A 146 -12.04 16.90 2.28
C ASN A 146 -11.79 15.98 3.48
N THR A 147 -11.78 16.56 4.69
CA THR A 147 -11.53 15.84 5.94
C THR A 147 -12.59 16.14 7.00
N ILE A 148 -12.73 15.23 7.98
CA ILE A 148 -13.63 15.47 9.12
C ILE A 148 -13.08 16.58 10.04
N GLU A 149 -11.79 16.78 10.06
CA GLU A 149 -11.11 17.82 10.82
C GLU A 149 -11.50 19.22 10.30
N GLU A 150 -11.56 19.41 8.98
CA GLU A 150 -12.06 20.63 8.35
C GLU A 150 -13.51 20.93 8.75
N LEU A 151 -14.38 19.90 8.63
CA LEU A 151 -15.78 20.03 9.03
C LEU A 151 -15.92 20.37 10.54
N LYS A 152 -15.12 19.76 11.41
CA LYS A 152 -15.14 20.07 12.84
C LYS A 152 -14.66 21.49 13.14
N LYS A 153 -13.64 21.96 12.42
CA LYS A 153 -13.09 23.30 12.58
C LYS A 153 -14.10 24.40 12.22
N GLU A 154 -14.87 24.19 11.16
CA GLU A 154 -15.92 25.13 10.75
C GLU A 154 -17.23 24.95 11.55
N GLY A 155 -17.47 23.75 12.06
CA GLY A 155 -18.73 23.43 12.74
C GLY A 155 -19.89 23.13 11.78
N CYS A 156 -20.98 22.69 12.36
CA CYS A 156 -22.21 22.40 11.60
C CYS A 156 -22.85 23.69 11.08
N GLU A 157 -22.97 23.87 9.78
CA GLU A 157 -23.61 25.02 9.13
C GLU A 157 -25.04 25.33 9.64
N LYS A 158 -25.75 24.32 10.18
CA LYS A 158 -27.13 24.47 10.64
C LYS A 158 -27.22 24.92 12.12
N CYS A 159 -26.29 24.46 12.96
CA CYS A 159 -26.42 24.64 14.41
C CYS A 159 -25.12 24.92 15.18
N GLY A 160 -24.00 25.12 14.47
CA GLY A 160 -22.70 25.43 15.06
C GLY A 160 -22.01 24.29 15.81
N GLU A 161 -22.62 23.12 15.93
CA GLU A 161 -22.05 21.97 16.66
C GLU A 161 -20.80 21.43 15.96
N ASP A 162 -19.74 21.15 16.69
CA ASP A 162 -18.46 20.62 16.18
C ASP A 162 -18.33 19.09 16.33
N ARG A 163 -19.31 18.44 16.97
CA ARG A 163 -19.31 16.99 17.19
C ARG A 163 -20.11 16.26 16.11
N PHE A 164 -19.47 15.33 15.45
CA PHE A 164 -20.05 14.50 14.39
C PHE A 164 -19.82 13.03 14.68
N CYS A 165 -20.67 12.16 14.14
CA CYS A 165 -20.46 10.72 14.12
C CYS A 165 -20.48 10.19 12.69
N LEU A 166 -19.71 9.15 12.44
CA LEU A 166 -19.73 8.46 11.14
C LEU A 166 -21.13 7.88 10.92
N TYR A 167 -21.77 8.29 9.81
CA TYR A 167 -23.12 7.83 9.45
C TYR A 167 -23.06 6.71 8.42
N LYS A 168 -22.25 6.87 7.37
CA LYS A 168 -22.12 5.90 6.28
C LYS A 168 -20.72 5.97 5.66
N ARG A 169 -20.24 4.81 5.22
CA ARG A 169 -19.02 4.69 4.40
C ARG A 169 -19.37 3.96 3.12
N VAL A 170 -19.16 4.59 1.97
CA VAL A 170 -19.37 4.00 0.64
C VAL A 170 -18.02 3.91 -0.04
N ARG A 171 -17.66 2.70 -0.46
CA ARG A 171 -16.53 2.52 -1.40
C ARG A 171 -17.11 2.68 -2.80
N ASN A 172 -16.63 3.64 -3.56
CA ASN A 172 -16.94 3.70 -4.97
C ASN A 172 -16.10 2.61 -5.64
N LEU A 173 -16.79 1.63 -6.21
CA LEU A 173 -16.20 0.54 -6.99
C LEU A 173 -15.60 1.08 -8.29
#